data_e8df494178f3d56628329696821086d4
#
_entry.id   e8df494178f3d56628329696821086d4
#
_cell.length_a   1.000
_cell.length_b   1.000
_cell.length_c   1.000
_cell.angle_alpha   90.00
_cell.angle_beta   90.00
_cell.angle_gamma   90.00
#
_symmetry.space_group_name_H-M   'P 1'
#
loop_
_entity.id
_entity.type
_entity.pdbx_description
1 polymer ?
#
loop_
_entity_poly.entity_id
_entity_poly.type
_entity_poly.pdbx_seq_one_letter_code
_entity_poly.pdbx_strand_id
1 'polypeptide(L)'
;MPPSGFYIDDYNSFYFYNKVPGFGGQRQSGFEQFSYTQTPRLMWITPWHILATDFGAAVRIPLVERLYTHSIPYGPPISTFPFPTYNHKTVTDSQFGLSDIQVEPLILAWHLKRFDFVTSYSLWIPTGDWNHNNYIFDNFGQGYWTHSIEFGMTWYLDSEKTWAISLLNHYDINTKQYSTLVNVPVSPSHPLGIASEDTTLGDIYTLEWAVSKTIAKGVDVGVTGYYQQQVTDTEGPTLNGPTWKNEKIHVAGIGPEIKGEYTKWGLSGSLRYAYEFSAMDHPQGHLITLTVTKSF
;
A
#
# COMPACT_ATOMS: atom_id res chain seq x y z
N MET A 1 -0.19 -16.27 -14.81
CA MET A 1 0.33 -15.19 -15.66
C MET A 1 -0.41 -15.25 -17.00
N PRO A 2 -0.74 -14.16 -17.67
CA PRO A 2 -1.34 -14.19 -19.01
C PRO A 2 -0.31 -14.67 -20.07
N PRO A 3 -0.71 -14.93 -21.32
CA PRO A 3 0.19 -15.33 -22.40
C PRO A 3 1.34 -14.35 -22.65
N SER A 4 2.37 -14.78 -23.43
CA SER A 4 3.44 -13.88 -23.84
C SER A 4 2.91 -12.68 -24.60
N GLY A 5 3.39 -11.47 -24.28
CA GLY A 5 2.92 -10.20 -24.83
C GLY A 5 3.25 -9.02 -23.95
N PHE A 6 2.80 -7.86 -24.36
CA PHE A 6 2.87 -6.63 -23.57
C PHE A 6 1.51 -6.34 -22.93
N TYR A 7 1.56 -5.87 -21.70
CA TYR A 7 0.39 -5.56 -20.89
C TYR A 7 0.55 -4.20 -20.24
N ILE A 8 -0.54 -3.46 -20.20
CA ILE A 8 -0.66 -2.24 -19.43
C ILE A 8 -1.78 -2.48 -18.42
N ASP A 9 -1.43 -2.51 -17.14
CA ASP A 9 -2.38 -2.49 -16.04
C ASP A 9 -2.46 -1.06 -15.50
N ASP A 10 -3.66 -0.55 -15.27
CA ASP A 10 -3.88 0.74 -14.62
C ASP A 10 -4.68 0.51 -13.34
N TYR A 11 -3.99 0.61 -12.20
CA TYR A 11 -4.60 0.46 -10.88
C TYR A 11 -5.02 1.83 -10.38
N ASN A 12 -6.29 1.99 -10.06
CA ASN A 12 -6.87 3.20 -9.51
C ASN A 12 -7.42 2.90 -8.11
N SER A 13 -6.75 3.37 -7.08
CA SER A 13 -7.10 3.13 -5.68
C SER A 13 -7.63 4.40 -5.03
N PHE A 14 -8.81 4.31 -4.42
CA PHE A 14 -9.49 5.38 -3.70
C PHE A 14 -9.59 4.96 -2.24
N TYR A 15 -8.85 5.64 -1.37
CA TYR A 15 -8.78 5.31 0.04
C TYR A 15 -9.39 6.43 0.89
N PHE A 16 -10.42 6.08 1.64
CA PHE A 16 -11.16 6.98 2.54
C PHE A 16 -10.92 6.53 3.98
N TYR A 17 -10.26 7.34 4.80
CA TYR A 17 -10.00 6.99 6.18
C TYR A 17 -10.13 8.18 7.14
N ASN A 18 -10.57 7.88 8.36
CA ASN A 18 -10.76 8.85 9.43
C ASN A 18 -10.18 8.40 10.77
N LYS A 19 -9.48 7.29 10.78
CA LYS A 19 -8.68 6.82 11.91
C LYS A 19 -7.22 6.91 11.53
N VAL A 20 -6.41 7.50 12.40
CA VAL A 20 -5.01 7.82 12.15
C VAL A 20 -4.13 7.03 13.12
N PRO A 21 -2.95 6.55 12.67
CA PRO A 21 -2.00 5.86 13.52
C PRO A 21 -1.46 6.77 14.65
N GLY A 22 -0.89 6.15 15.68
CA GLY A 22 -0.23 6.84 16.80
C GLY A 22 -1.10 7.05 18.04
N PHE A 23 -2.41 6.76 17.97
CA PHE A 23 -3.33 6.89 19.11
C PHE A 23 -4.17 5.64 19.36
N GLY A 24 -3.58 4.45 19.15
CA GLY A 24 -4.28 3.17 19.32
C GLY A 24 -5.46 2.98 18.36
N GLY A 25 -5.36 3.49 17.12
CA GLY A 25 -6.42 3.41 16.11
C GLY A 25 -7.66 4.24 16.45
N GLN A 26 -7.53 5.27 17.30
CA GLN A 26 -8.66 6.12 17.66
C GLN A 26 -9.01 7.08 16.51
N ARG A 27 -10.32 7.27 16.32
CA ARG A 27 -10.83 8.29 15.41
C ARG A 27 -10.48 9.67 15.95
N GLN A 28 -9.71 10.45 15.20
CA GLN A 28 -9.51 11.86 15.51
C GLN A 28 -10.73 12.67 15.06
N SER A 29 -11.35 13.41 15.99
CA SER A 29 -12.43 14.32 15.66
C SER A 29 -11.92 15.43 14.73
N GLY A 30 -12.59 15.65 13.61
CA GLY A 30 -12.25 16.71 12.64
C GLY A 30 -11.08 16.39 11.71
N PHE A 31 -10.61 15.11 11.66
CA PHE A 31 -9.65 14.65 10.68
C PHE A 31 -10.31 13.65 9.72
N GLU A 32 -10.26 13.95 8.45
CA GLU A 32 -10.70 13.07 7.38
C GLU A 32 -9.65 13.15 6.26
N GLN A 33 -9.28 12.01 5.72
CA GLN A 33 -8.35 11.96 4.61
C GLN A 33 -8.89 11.07 3.49
N PHE A 34 -8.68 11.56 2.28
CA PHE A 34 -8.88 10.83 1.05
C PHE A 34 -7.55 10.76 0.31
N SER A 35 -7.21 9.58 -0.20
CA SER A 35 -6.06 9.39 -1.07
C SER A 35 -6.52 8.70 -2.34
N TYR A 36 -6.18 9.27 -3.48
CA TYR A 36 -6.27 8.63 -4.79
C TYR A 36 -4.87 8.26 -5.25
N THR A 37 -4.69 7.01 -5.66
CA THR A 37 -3.43 6.54 -6.23
C THR A 37 -3.71 5.90 -7.57
N GLN A 38 -3.13 6.45 -8.62
CA GLN A 38 -3.07 5.84 -9.94
C GLN A 38 -1.70 5.19 -10.12
N THR A 39 -1.71 3.90 -10.47
CA THR A 39 -0.46 3.12 -10.63
C THR A 39 -0.49 2.39 -11.97
N PRO A 40 -0.07 3.04 -13.08
CA PRO A 40 0.19 2.33 -14.30
C PRO A 40 1.35 1.34 -14.11
N ARG A 41 1.14 0.10 -14.58
CA ARG A 41 2.13 -0.96 -14.63
C ARG A 41 2.33 -1.39 -16.07
N LEU A 42 3.54 -1.31 -16.55
CA LEU A 42 3.95 -1.86 -17.84
C LEU A 42 4.58 -3.23 -17.59
N MET A 43 4.01 -4.27 -18.17
CA MET A 43 4.50 -5.63 -18.00
C MET A 43 4.78 -6.27 -19.36
N TRP A 44 5.92 -6.94 -19.44
CA TRP A 44 6.30 -7.75 -20.59
C TRP A 44 6.45 -9.20 -20.16
N ILE A 45 5.67 -10.09 -20.75
CA ILE A 45 5.80 -11.53 -20.62
C ILE A 45 6.53 -12.01 -21.86
N THR A 46 7.72 -12.56 -21.66
CA THR A 46 8.58 -12.97 -22.74
C THR A 46 8.08 -14.25 -23.40
N PRO A 47 8.43 -14.51 -24.67
CA PRO A 47 8.20 -15.81 -25.28
C PRO A 47 9.17 -16.90 -24.79
N TRP A 48 10.12 -16.53 -23.91
CA TRP A 48 11.12 -17.46 -23.39
C TRP A 48 10.61 -18.17 -22.15
N HIS A 49 10.93 -19.48 -22.06
CA HIS A 49 10.66 -20.26 -20.87
C HIS A 49 11.97 -20.50 -20.12
N ILE A 50 12.03 -20.10 -18.87
CA ILE A 50 13.17 -20.31 -17.97
C ILE A 50 12.71 -21.31 -16.91
N LEU A 51 13.45 -22.42 -16.74
CA LEU A 51 13.11 -23.49 -15.79
C LEU A 51 11.67 -24.03 -15.97
N ALA A 52 11.23 -24.15 -17.22
CA ALA A 52 9.87 -24.56 -17.59
C ALA A 52 8.77 -23.61 -17.04
N THR A 53 9.09 -22.33 -16.83
CA THR A 53 8.18 -21.29 -16.40
C THR A 53 8.03 -20.20 -17.46
N ASP A 54 6.92 -19.52 -17.46
CA ASP A 54 6.77 -18.24 -18.15
C ASP A 54 7.56 -17.17 -17.39
N PHE A 55 8.35 -16.39 -18.13
CA PHE A 55 9.18 -15.33 -17.57
C PHE A 55 8.66 -13.96 -18.00
N GLY A 56 8.62 -13.02 -17.06
CA GLY A 56 8.24 -11.66 -17.31
C GLY A 56 8.99 -10.65 -16.44
N ALA A 57 8.83 -9.39 -16.81
CA ALA A 57 9.32 -8.26 -16.05
C ALA A 57 8.29 -7.12 -16.11
N ALA A 58 8.30 -6.24 -15.12
CA ALA A 58 7.37 -5.11 -15.09
C ALA A 58 7.97 -3.88 -14.40
N VAL A 59 7.32 -2.73 -14.61
CA VAL A 59 7.57 -1.49 -13.87
C VAL A 59 6.24 -0.87 -13.48
N ARG A 60 6.14 -0.35 -12.24
CA ARG A 60 4.98 0.40 -11.72
C ARG A 60 5.41 1.82 -11.38
N ILE A 61 4.57 2.79 -11.73
CA ILE A 61 4.83 4.23 -11.53
C ILE A 61 3.64 4.84 -10.78
N PRO A 62 3.65 4.86 -9.44
CA PRO A 62 2.51 5.37 -8.69
C PRO A 62 2.47 6.90 -8.67
N LEU A 63 1.32 7.47 -9.00
CA LEU A 63 0.97 8.87 -8.87
C LEU A 63 -0.07 9.00 -7.76
N VAL A 64 0.17 9.88 -6.81
CA VAL A 64 -0.66 9.98 -5.61
C VAL A 64 -1.22 11.38 -5.47
N GLU A 65 -2.53 11.48 -5.27
CA GLU A 65 -3.23 12.68 -4.83
C GLU A 65 -3.79 12.45 -3.43
N ARG A 66 -3.53 13.38 -2.53
CA ARG A 66 -4.05 13.35 -1.16
C ARG A 66 -4.85 14.61 -0.87
N LEU A 67 -6.04 14.41 -0.30
CA LEU A 67 -6.88 15.46 0.27
C LEU A 67 -7.00 15.19 1.75
N TYR A 68 -6.61 16.13 2.58
CA TYR A 68 -6.76 16.01 4.01
C TYR A 68 -7.41 17.25 4.62
N THR A 69 -8.36 16.98 5.51
CA THR A 69 -9.10 17.99 6.24
C THR A 69 -8.67 17.95 7.69
N HIS A 70 -8.21 19.07 8.20
CA HIS A 70 -7.75 19.19 9.58
C HIS A 70 -8.24 20.49 10.22
N SER A 71 -8.25 20.50 11.54
CA SER A 71 -8.65 21.67 12.32
C SER A 71 -7.43 22.44 12.79
N ILE A 72 -7.31 23.70 12.39
CA ILE A 72 -6.24 24.60 12.83
C ILE A 72 -6.78 25.61 13.84
N PRO A 73 -6.01 25.95 14.89
CA PRO A 73 -6.38 27.04 15.79
C PRO A 73 -6.31 28.37 15.05
N TYR A 74 -7.26 29.28 15.31
CA TYR A 74 -7.23 30.61 14.74
C TYR A 74 -7.73 31.68 15.75
N GLY A 75 -7.27 32.92 15.53
CA GLY A 75 -7.62 34.05 16.38
C GLY A 75 -6.88 34.08 17.74
N PRO A 76 -7.21 35.06 18.61
CA PRO A 76 -6.65 35.11 19.94
C PRO A 76 -7.14 33.93 20.79
N PRO A 77 -6.37 33.52 21.83
CA PRO A 77 -6.81 32.46 22.73
C PRO A 77 -8.10 32.87 23.46
N ILE A 78 -9.05 31.91 23.50
CA ILE A 78 -10.32 32.09 24.21
C ILE A 78 -10.10 32.03 25.74
N SER A 79 -9.12 31.19 26.14
CA SER A 79 -8.70 31.02 27.54
C SER A 79 -7.19 30.83 27.57
N THR A 80 -6.56 31.38 28.62
CA THR A 80 -5.10 31.28 28.80
C THR A 80 -4.68 30.41 29.97
N PHE A 81 -5.64 29.96 30.79
CA PHE A 81 -5.33 29.18 32.00
C PHE A 81 -6.24 27.94 32.08
N PRO A 82 -5.68 26.74 32.44
CA PRO A 82 -4.25 26.44 32.65
C PRO A 82 -3.45 26.30 31.34
N PHE A 83 -4.14 26.18 30.20
CA PHE A 83 -3.54 26.12 28.86
C PHE A 83 -4.36 26.99 27.90
N PRO A 84 -3.72 27.60 26.90
CA PRO A 84 -4.43 28.41 25.91
C PRO A 84 -5.36 27.50 25.08
N THR A 85 -6.64 27.92 24.98
CA THR A 85 -7.62 27.32 24.07
C THR A 85 -7.94 28.31 22.96
N TYR A 86 -8.19 27.80 21.77
CA TYR A 86 -8.43 28.60 20.57
C TYR A 86 -9.73 28.18 19.89
N ASN A 87 -10.29 29.11 19.09
CA ASN A 87 -11.25 28.74 18.09
C ASN A 87 -10.55 27.85 17.05
N HIS A 88 -11.26 26.92 16.42
CA HIS A 88 -10.73 26.04 15.38
C HIS A 88 -11.44 26.33 14.07
N LYS A 89 -10.65 26.38 13.00
CA LYS A 89 -11.13 26.46 11.61
C LYS A 89 -10.74 25.18 10.90
N THR A 90 -11.69 24.57 10.21
CA THR A 90 -11.43 23.43 9.33
C THR A 90 -10.82 23.93 8.03
N VAL A 91 -9.70 23.34 7.63
CA VAL A 91 -8.98 23.61 6.39
C VAL A 91 -8.82 22.32 5.64
N THR A 92 -9.01 22.36 4.32
CA THR A 92 -8.74 21.23 3.42
C THR A 92 -7.56 21.59 2.54
N ASP A 93 -6.53 20.77 2.58
CA ASP A 93 -5.35 20.87 1.74
C ASP A 93 -5.31 19.72 0.75
N SER A 94 -4.72 19.97 -0.43
CA SER A 94 -4.50 18.95 -1.45
C SER A 94 -3.05 18.93 -1.86
N GLN A 95 -2.54 17.73 -2.10
CA GLN A 95 -1.18 17.51 -2.58
C GLN A 95 -1.19 16.43 -3.66
N PHE A 96 -0.33 16.61 -4.67
CA PHE A 96 -0.13 15.64 -5.75
C PHE A 96 1.37 15.43 -5.93
N GLY A 97 1.78 14.16 -6.11
CA GLY A 97 3.19 13.83 -6.30
C GLY A 97 3.42 12.42 -6.86
N LEU A 98 4.65 12.19 -7.26
CA LEU A 98 5.16 10.88 -7.64
C LEU A 98 5.56 10.12 -6.38
N SER A 99 5.12 8.87 -6.26
CA SER A 99 5.61 7.96 -5.23
C SER A 99 6.80 7.13 -5.73
N ASP A 100 7.25 6.18 -4.93
CA ASP A 100 8.38 5.34 -5.28
C ASP A 100 8.05 4.41 -6.45
N ILE A 101 8.93 4.36 -7.44
CA ILE A 101 8.79 3.48 -8.60
C ILE A 101 9.15 2.05 -8.18
N GLN A 102 8.34 1.08 -8.59
CA GLN A 102 8.65 -0.33 -8.44
C GLN A 102 9.15 -0.93 -9.75
N VAL A 103 10.27 -1.63 -9.71
CA VAL A 103 10.79 -2.43 -10.80
C VAL A 103 10.71 -3.90 -10.42
N GLU A 104 10.08 -4.71 -11.27
CA GLU A 104 9.93 -6.16 -11.12
C GLU A 104 10.78 -6.86 -12.21
N PRO A 105 12.08 -7.08 -12.00
CA PRO A 105 12.96 -7.65 -13.02
C PRO A 105 12.74 -9.15 -13.23
N LEU A 106 12.07 -9.81 -12.29
CA LEU A 106 11.86 -11.25 -12.31
C LEU A 106 10.43 -11.58 -11.90
N ILE A 107 9.67 -12.15 -12.84
CA ILE A 107 8.36 -12.75 -12.61
C ILE A 107 8.40 -14.12 -13.24
N LEU A 108 8.17 -15.18 -12.47
CA LEU A 108 8.13 -16.58 -12.94
C LEU A 108 6.75 -17.16 -12.64
N ALA A 109 6.14 -17.82 -13.61
CA ALA A 109 4.84 -18.45 -13.42
C ALA A 109 4.79 -19.88 -13.97
N TRP A 110 4.01 -20.71 -13.28
CA TRP A 110 3.74 -22.10 -13.64
C TRP A 110 2.25 -22.32 -13.78
N HIS A 111 1.83 -22.94 -14.86
CA HIS A 111 0.45 -23.28 -15.12
C HIS A 111 0.26 -24.80 -15.10
N LEU A 112 -0.42 -25.28 -14.07
CA LEU A 112 -0.78 -26.68 -13.92
C LEU A 112 -2.28 -26.87 -14.16
N LYS A 113 -2.69 -28.14 -14.21
CA LYS A 113 -4.10 -28.46 -14.50
C LYS A 113 -5.10 -27.76 -13.57
N ARG A 114 -4.78 -27.73 -12.26
CA ARG A 114 -5.65 -27.15 -11.20
C ARG A 114 -4.96 -26.10 -10.34
N PHE A 115 -3.72 -25.78 -10.66
CA PHE A 115 -2.95 -24.81 -9.88
C PHE A 115 -2.20 -23.90 -10.82
N ASP A 116 -2.22 -22.61 -10.51
CA ASP A 116 -1.30 -21.65 -11.06
C ASP A 116 -0.43 -21.12 -9.92
N PHE A 117 0.86 -20.97 -10.19
CA PHE A 117 1.82 -20.40 -9.26
C PHE A 117 2.52 -19.21 -9.90
N VAL A 118 2.87 -18.25 -9.08
CA VAL A 118 3.73 -17.13 -9.48
C VAL A 118 4.73 -16.86 -8.37
N THR A 119 5.94 -16.52 -8.73
CA THR A 119 6.89 -15.89 -7.81
C THR A 119 7.54 -14.71 -8.50
N SER A 120 7.79 -13.65 -7.76
CA SER A 120 8.45 -12.48 -8.27
C SER A 120 9.42 -11.89 -7.26
N TYR A 121 10.39 -11.15 -7.78
CA TYR A 121 11.22 -10.24 -7.02
C TYR A 121 11.03 -8.85 -7.57
N SER A 122 10.84 -7.90 -6.68
CA SER A 122 10.72 -6.50 -7.05
C SER A 122 11.51 -5.58 -6.12
N LEU A 123 11.78 -4.40 -6.61
CA LEU A 123 12.56 -3.38 -5.93
C LEU A 123 11.80 -2.06 -6.00
N TRP A 124 11.44 -1.50 -4.85
CA TRP A 124 10.95 -0.14 -4.72
C TRP A 124 12.13 0.81 -4.62
N ILE A 125 12.20 1.75 -5.56
CA ILE A 125 13.28 2.72 -5.69
C ILE A 125 12.80 4.03 -5.07
N PRO A 126 13.54 4.66 -4.15
CA PRO A 126 13.13 5.90 -3.50
C PRO A 126 13.21 7.09 -4.48
N THR A 127 12.31 7.10 -5.46
CA THR A 127 12.18 8.13 -6.50
C THR A 127 11.07 9.14 -6.20
N GLY A 128 10.21 8.82 -5.24
CA GLY A 128 9.13 9.70 -4.82
C GLY A 128 9.65 10.90 -4.04
N ASP A 129 8.81 11.94 -4.00
CA ASP A 129 9.13 13.14 -3.23
C ASP A 129 9.21 12.79 -1.75
N TRP A 130 10.42 12.89 -1.19
CA TRP A 130 10.67 12.68 0.23
C TRP A 130 11.56 13.78 0.79
N ASN A 131 11.11 14.37 1.91
CA ASN A 131 11.88 15.36 2.64
C ASN A 131 11.74 15.08 4.15
N HIS A 132 12.86 14.89 4.82
CA HIS A 132 12.94 14.61 6.25
C HIS A 132 12.36 15.72 7.14
N ASN A 133 12.25 16.96 6.63
CA ASN A 133 11.66 18.09 7.35
C ASN A 133 10.14 18.18 7.20
N ASN A 134 9.55 17.39 6.31
CA ASN A 134 8.12 17.36 6.09
C ASN A 134 7.42 16.43 7.11
N TYR A 135 6.16 16.73 7.41
CA TYR A 135 5.33 15.75 8.09
C TYR A 135 5.20 14.49 7.22
N ILE A 136 4.98 13.34 7.87
CA ILE A 136 4.88 12.04 7.19
C ILE A 136 3.82 12.03 6.07
N PHE A 137 2.77 12.85 6.22
CA PHE A 137 1.69 12.98 5.23
C PHE A 137 2.07 13.83 4.01
N ASP A 138 3.15 14.61 4.08
CA ASP A 138 3.62 15.48 2.99
C ASP A 138 4.63 14.77 2.08
N ASN A 139 5.06 13.58 2.46
CA ASN A 139 5.98 12.76 1.68
C ASN A 139 5.21 11.74 0.82
N PHE A 140 5.49 11.70 -0.48
CA PHE A 140 4.95 10.70 -1.41
C PHE A 140 5.86 9.48 -1.54
N GLY A 141 7.17 9.68 -1.39
CA GLY A 141 8.19 8.63 -1.32
C GLY A 141 8.49 8.20 0.11
N GLN A 142 9.09 7.04 0.25
CA GLN A 142 9.50 6.48 1.56
C GLN A 142 10.91 6.89 1.96
N GLY A 143 11.75 7.32 0.98
CA GLY A 143 13.13 7.72 1.23
C GLY A 143 14.08 6.56 1.51
N TYR A 144 13.68 5.31 1.27
CA TYR A 144 14.50 4.10 1.39
C TYR A 144 14.12 3.07 0.32
N TRP A 145 15.01 2.10 0.10
CA TRP A 145 14.76 0.99 -0.81
C TRP A 145 14.00 -0.10 -0.09
N THR A 146 13.06 -0.76 -0.80
CA THR A 146 12.39 -1.96 -0.31
C THR A 146 12.56 -3.09 -1.32
N HIS A 147 13.07 -4.23 -0.85
CA HIS A 147 13.14 -5.46 -1.61
C HIS A 147 11.91 -6.29 -1.32
N SER A 148 11.11 -6.62 -2.33
CA SER A 148 9.90 -7.42 -2.19
C SER A 148 10.09 -8.79 -2.83
N ILE A 149 9.73 -9.83 -2.09
CA ILE A 149 9.65 -11.21 -2.60
C ILE A 149 8.19 -11.62 -2.53
N GLU A 150 7.66 -12.10 -3.65
CA GLU A 150 6.27 -12.48 -3.77
C GLU A 150 6.14 -13.96 -4.12
N PHE A 151 5.12 -14.60 -3.55
CA PHE A 151 4.71 -15.95 -3.90
C PHE A 151 3.19 -16.03 -3.96
N GLY A 152 2.65 -16.36 -5.14
CA GLY A 152 1.23 -16.52 -5.37
C GLY A 152 0.85 -17.93 -5.78
N MET A 153 -0.36 -18.33 -5.39
CA MET A 153 -0.96 -19.59 -5.78
C MET A 153 -2.46 -19.36 -6.06
N THR A 154 -2.95 -19.95 -7.14
CA THR A 154 -4.38 -20.10 -7.38
C THR A 154 -4.73 -21.58 -7.52
N TRP A 155 -5.69 -22.02 -6.71
CA TRP A 155 -6.23 -23.37 -6.76
C TRP A 155 -7.63 -23.36 -7.38
N TYR A 156 -7.82 -24.11 -8.46
CA TYR A 156 -9.11 -24.31 -9.10
C TYR A 156 -9.79 -25.55 -8.56
N LEU A 157 -10.98 -25.37 -7.93
CA LEU A 157 -11.70 -26.45 -7.26
C LEU A 157 -12.34 -27.44 -8.24
N ASP A 158 -12.62 -26.99 -9.45
CA ASP A 158 -13.23 -27.78 -10.52
C ASP A 158 -12.33 -27.81 -11.78
N SER A 159 -12.62 -28.75 -12.68
CA SER A 159 -11.89 -28.92 -13.93
C SER A 159 -12.13 -27.80 -14.95
N GLU A 160 -13.26 -27.13 -14.83
CA GLU A 160 -13.69 -26.04 -15.69
C GLU A 160 -13.17 -24.68 -15.21
N LYS A 161 -12.43 -24.69 -14.08
CA LYS A 161 -11.84 -23.51 -13.44
C LYS A 161 -12.88 -22.43 -13.08
N THR A 162 -14.10 -22.84 -12.76
CA THR A 162 -15.18 -21.90 -12.42
C THR A 162 -15.12 -21.42 -10.96
N TRP A 163 -14.47 -22.18 -10.08
CA TRP A 163 -14.18 -21.77 -8.70
C TRP A 163 -12.67 -21.67 -8.50
N ALA A 164 -12.24 -20.56 -7.92
CA ALA A 164 -10.85 -20.31 -7.61
C ALA A 164 -10.65 -19.83 -6.18
N ILE A 165 -9.60 -20.34 -5.54
CA ILE A 165 -9.04 -19.81 -4.28
C ILE A 165 -7.65 -19.32 -4.59
N SER A 166 -7.39 -18.04 -4.36
CA SER A 166 -6.10 -17.40 -4.64
C SER A 166 -5.46 -16.89 -3.35
N LEU A 167 -4.17 -17.06 -3.24
CA LEU A 167 -3.33 -16.53 -2.17
C LEU A 167 -2.13 -15.84 -2.81
N LEU A 168 -1.76 -14.67 -2.31
CA LEU A 168 -0.56 -13.95 -2.68
C LEU A 168 0.13 -13.48 -1.41
N ASN A 169 1.37 -13.88 -1.24
CA ASN A 169 2.21 -13.55 -0.11
C ASN A 169 3.29 -12.57 -0.57
N HIS A 170 3.48 -11.49 0.17
CA HIS A 170 4.55 -10.53 -0.03
C HIS A 170 5.40 -10.47 1.23
N TYR A 171 6.70 -10.41 1.06
CA TYR A 171 7.63 -10.13 2.13
C TYR A 171 8.53 -8.98 1.72
N ASP A 172 8.41 -7.86 2.42
CA ASP A 172 9.09 -6.61 2.13
C ASP A 172 10.22 -6.39 3.13
N ILE A 173 11.46 -6.32 2.63
CA ILE A 173 12.68 -6.06 3.39
C ILE A 173 13.06 -4.60 3.14
N ASN A 174 13.03 -3.80 4.20
CA ASN A 174 13.29 -2.37 4.11
C ASN A 174 14.76 -2.06 4.42
N THR A 175 15.33 -1.12 3.66
CA THR A 175 16.68 -0.62 3.93
C THR A 175 16.63 0.60 4.84
N LYS A 176 17.80 1.09 5.23
CA LYS A 176 17.94 2.26 6.08
C LYS A 176 17.39 3.52 5.40
N GLN A 177 16.61 4.27 6.15
CA GLN A 177 16.21 5.64 5.84
C GLN A 177 17.12 6.60 6.59
N TYR A 178 17.78 7.49 5.85
CA TYR A 178 18.74 8.44 6.42
C TYR A 178 18.06 9.75 6.82
N SER A 179 18.53 10.34 7.92
CA SER A 179 18.11 11.68 8.38
C SER A 179 16.61 11.82 8.65
N THR A 180 15.99 10.81 9.27
CA THR A 180 14.59 10.89 9.72
C THR A 180 14.47 11.77 10.95
N LEU A 181 13.49 12.67 11.00
CA LEU A 181 13.18 13.43 12.21
C LEU A 181 12.57 12.53 13.27
N VAL A 182 13.16 12.51 14.45
CA VAL A 182 12.74 11.69 15.58
C VAL A 182 12.63 12.52 16.85
N ASN A 183 11.74 12.13 17.75
CA ASN A 183 11.67 12.71 19.08
C ASN A 183 12.79 12.16 19.97
N VAL A 184 13.59 13.06 20.56
CA VAL A 184 14.65 12.74 21.49
C VAL A 184 14.40 13.45 22.84
N PRO A 185 15.02 13.02 23.95
CA PRO A 185 14.95 13.78 25.19
C PRO A 185 15.44 15.20 25.03
N VAL A 186 14.69 16.17 25.56
CA VAL A 186 15.09 17.58 25.57
C VAL A 186 16.43 17.74 26.27
N SER A 187 17.39 18.34 25.61
CA SER A 187 18.77 18.54 26.10
C SER A 187 19.32 19.86 25.53
N PRO A 188 20.47 20.36 26.04
CA PRO A 188 21.09 21.55 25.48
C PRO A 188 21.47 21.45 24.00
N SER A 189 21.74 20.22 23.51
CA SER A 189 22.01 19.95 22.10
C SER A 189 20.72 19.79 21.26
N HIS A 190 19.62 19.42 21.89
CA HIS A 190 18.30 19.24 21.25
C HIS A 190 17.23 19.94 22.06
N PRO A 191 17.19 21.30 22.08
CA PRO A 191 16.29 22.06 22.94
C PRO A 191 14.82 21.93 22.56
N LEU A 192 14.52 21.51 21.32
CA LEU A 192 13.16 21.21 20.85
C LEU A 192 12.77 19.75 21.03
N GLY A 193 13.67 18.89 21.55
CA GLY A 193 13.40 17.47 21.67
C GLY A 193 13.28 16.75 20.31
N ILE A 194 13.92 17.27 19.26
CA ILE A 194 13.92 16.71 17.92
C ILE A 194 15.36 16.56 17.43
N ALA A 195 15.67 15.45 16.84
CA ALA A 195 16.96 15.18 16.19
C ALA A 195 16.72 14.55 14.82
N SER A 196 17.75 14.59 13.96
CA SER A 196 17.78 13.85 12.70
C SER A 196 18.61 12.59 12.91
N GLU A 197 17.99 11.44 12.78
CA GLU A 197 18.60 10.13 13.03
C GLU A 197 18.29 9.15 11.90
N ASP A 198 19.14 8.16 11.75
CA ASP A 198 18.91 7.08 10.80
C ASP A 198 17.96 6.03 11.40
N THR A 199 16.97 5.61 10.64
CA THR A 199 16.02 4.57 11.05
C THR A 199 15.91 3.49 9.98
N THR A 200 15.56 2.27 10.38
CA THR A 200 15.20 1.18 9.45
C THR A 200 13.85 0.64 9.88
N LEU A 201 12.83 0.85 9.04
CA LEU A 201 11.51 0.26 9.30
C LEU A 201 11.62 -1.26 9.28
N GLY A 202 10.97 -1.93 10.22
CA GLY A 202 10.92 -3.39 10.24
C GLY A 202 10.27 -3.96 8.99
N ASP A 203 10.63 -5.22 8.68
CA ASP A 203 10.09 -5.94 7.53
C ASP A 203 8.59 -6.12 7.63
N ILE A 204 7.93 -6.13 6.48
CA ILE A 204 6.47 -6.23 6.38
C ILE A 204 6.10 -7.51 5.64
N TYR A 205 5.19 -8.27 6.22
CA TYR A 205 4.53 -9.40 5.56
C TYR A 205 3.10 -9.02 5.20
N THR A 206 2.71 -9.32 3.96
CA THR A 206 1.33 -9.12 3.48
C THR A 206 0.81 -10.42 2.87
N LEU A 207 -0.36 -10.85 3.31
CA LEU A 207 -1.14 -11.92 2.71
C LEU A 207 -2.38 -11.30 2.05
N GLU A 208 -2.49 -11.46 0.74
CA GLU A 208 -3.74 -11.22 0.02
C GLU A 208 -4.40 -12.56 -0.30
N TRP A 209 -5.74 -12.60 -0.27
CA TRP A 209 -6.50 -13.79 -0.60
C TRP A 209 -7.80 -13.44 -1.33
N ALA A 210 -8.28 -14.38 -2.13
CA ALA A 210 -9.57 -14.28 -2.80
C ALA A 210 -10.22 -15.64 -2.95
N VAL A 211 -11.55 -15.65 -2.90
CA VAL A 211 -12.39 -16.77 -3.32
C VAL A 211 -13.34 -16.25 -4.37
N SER A 212 -13.29 -16.80 -5.57
CA SER A 212 -14.08 -16.31 -6.69
C SER A 212 -14.82 -17.42 -7.42
N LYS A 213 -15.89 -17.01 -8.11
CA LYS A 213 -16.70 -17.88 -8.97
C LYS A 213 -17.00 -17.20 -10.29
N THR A 214 -16.79 -17.91 -11.39
CA THR A 214 -17.28 -17.51 -12.71
C THR A 214 -18.80 -17.71 -12.78
N ILE A 215 -19.54 -16.63 -12.95
CA ILE A 215 -21.02 -16.62 -13.01
C ILE A 215 -21.54 -16.50 -14.45
N ALA A 216 -20.72 -15.98 -15.35
CA ALA A 216 -21.00 -15.87 -16.77
C ALA A 216 -19.67 -15.87 -17.54
N LYS A 217 -19.71 -16.04 -18.86
CA LYS A 217 -18.51 -16.01 -19.69
C LYS A 217 -17.77 -14.67 -19.53
N GLY A 218 -16.54 -14.73 -19.00
CA GLY A 218 -15.70 -13.56 -18.76
C GLY A 218 -16.17 -12.69 -17.58
N VAL A 219 -17.01 -13.23 -16.67
CA VAL A 219 -17.43 -12.49 -15.47
C VAL A 219 -17.26 -13.36 -14.24
N ASP A 220 -16.38 -12.90 -13.34
CA ASP A 220 -16.13 -13.51 -12.04
C ASP A 220 -16.63 -12.59 -10.92
N VAL A 221 -17.18 -13.18 -9.89
CA VAL A 221 -17.52 -12.49 -8.63
C VAL A 221 -16.86 -13.20 -7.47
N GLY A 222 -16.49 -12.46 -6.45
CA GLY A 222 -15.79 -13.05 -5.33
C GLY A 222 -15.76 -12.18 -4.08
N VAL A 223 -15.12 -12.75 -3.07
CA VAL A 223 -14.72 -12.07 -1.85
C VAL A 223 -13.20 -12.08 -1.78
N THR A 224 -12.64 -10.95 -1.46
CA THR A 224 -11.20 -10.75 -1.35
C THR A 224 -10.87 -10.10 -0.01
N GLY A 225 -9.67 -10.31 0.46
CA GLY A 225 -9.20 -9.67 1.67
C GLY A 225 -7.69 -9.66 1.72
N TYR A 226 -7.17 -8.94 2.70
CA TYR A 226 -5.76 -8.88 2.98
C TYR A 226 -5.48 -8.74 4.47
N TYR A 227 -4.29 -9.16 4.85
CA TYR A 227 -3.69 -8.94 6.15
C TYR A 227 -2.24 -8.53 5.96
N GLN A 228 -1.89 -7.37 6.48
CA GLN A 228 -0.51 -6.86 6.48
C GLN A 228 -0.04 -6.70 7.90
N GLN A 229 1.21 -7.07 8.17
CA GLN A 229 1.83 -6.95 9.48
C GLN A 229 3.33 -6.68 9.35
N GLN A 230 3.82 -5.74 10.16
CA GLN A 230 5.25 -5.61 10.42
C GLN A 230 5.71 -6.80 11.28
N VAL A 231 6.70 -7.55 10.79
CA VAL A 231 7.17 -8.80 11.44
C VAL A 231 8.45 -8.64 12.23
N THR A 232 9.36 -7.76 11.80
CA THR A 232 10.56 -7.39 12.56
C THR A 232 10.39 -6.04 13.25
N ASP A 233 11.27 -5.74 14.20
CA ASP A 233 11.22 -4.46 14.91
C ASP A 233 11.84 -3.35 14.05
N THR A 234 11.35 -2.11 14.20
CA THR A 234 12.00 -0.93 13.63
C THR A 234 13.29 -0.65 14.40
N GLU A 235 14.39 -0.48 13.68
CA GLU A 235 15.69 -0.15 14.24
C GLU A 235 15.92 1.36 14.25
N GLY A 236 16.57 1.85 15.29
CA GLY A 236 16.84 3.29 15.50
C GLY A 236 15.75 4.00 16.28
N PRO A 237 15.93 5.29 16.59
CA PRO A 237 14.93 6.10 17.28
C PRO A 237 13.70 6.31 16.39
N THR A 238 12.53 6.28 16.99
CA THR A 238 11.26 6.52 16.30
C THR A 238 10.71 7.91 16.62
N LEU A 239 9.84 8.45 15.77
CA LEU A 239 9.12 9.70 16.00
C LEU A 239 8.41 9.76 17.36
N ASN A 240 8.05 8.61 17.93
CA ASN A 240 7.32 8.51 19.18
C ASN A 240 8.23 8.50 20.41
N GLY A 241 9.56 8.56 20.23
CA GLY A 241 10.56 8.58 21.33
C GLY A 241 10.77 7.22 22.00
N PRO A 242 11.75 7.14 22.91
CA PRO A 242 12.19 5.87 23.50
C PRO A 242 11.20 5.24 24.50
N THR A 243 10.12 5.92 24.86
CA THR A 243 9.13 5.45 25.83
C THR A 243 7.91 4.78 25.20
N TRP A 244 7.73 4.89 23.90
CA TRP A 244 6.65 4.21 23.20
C TRP A 244 7.14 2.84 22.75
N LYS A 245 6.43 1.79 23.18
CA LYS A 245 6.65 0.45 22.61
C LYS A 245 6.48 0.56 21.11
N ASN A 246 7.39 -0.02 20.33
CA ASN A 246 7.23 -0.22 18.89
C ASN A 246 6.01 -1.13 18.68
N GLU A 247 4.83 -0.52 18.64
CA GLU A 247 3.63 -1.24 18.22
C GLU A 247 3.83 -1.53 16.73
N LYS A 248 3.88 -2.83 16.42
CA LYS A 248 4.07 -3.27 15.03
C LYS A 248 2.85 -2.92 14.21
N ILE A 249 3.07 -2.31 13.05
CA ILE A 249 2.02 -1.97 12.10
C ILE A 249 1.25 -3.23 11.74
N HIS A 250 -0.08 -3.17 11.77
CA HIS A 250 -0.92 -4.16 11.11
C HIS A 250 -2.20 -3.53 10.57
N VAL A 251 -2.74 -4.14 9.51
CA VAL A 251 -4.05 -3.82 8.95
C VAL A 251 -4.66 -5.06 8.33
N ALA A 252 -5.99 -5.20 8.47
CA ALA A 252 -6.76 -6.27 7.83
C ALA A 252 -8.02 -5.71 7.20
N GLY A 253 -8.29 -6.12 5.96
CA GLY A 253 -9.45 -5.70 5.19
C GLY A 253 -10.11 -6.87 4.46
N ILE A 254 -11.41 -6.74 4.20
CA ILE A 254 -12.23 -7.71 3.47
C ILE A 254 -13.32 -7.02 2.67
N GLY A 255 -13.68 -7.57 1.52
CA GLY A 255 -14.82 -7.07 0.75
C GLY A 255 -15.07 -7.82 -0.56
N PRO A 256 -16.09 -7.42 -1.32
CA PRO A 256 -16.44 -8.01 -2.60
C PRO A 256 -15.52 -7.57 -3.73
N GLU A 257 -15.43 -8.43 -4.75
CA GLU A 257 -14.78 -8.14 -6.02
C GLU A 257 -15.67 -8.62 -7.17
N ILE A 258 -15.69 -7.85 -8.24
CA ILE A 258 -16.18 -8.27 -9.54
C ILE A 258 -15.09 -8.08 -10.58
N LYS A 259 -14.88 -9.06 -11.44
CA LYS A 259 -13.92 -9.03 -12.54
C LYS A 259 -14.62 -9.30 -13.84
N GLY A 260 -14.26 -8.57 -14.88
CA GLY A 260 -14.77 -8.71 -16.23
C GLY A 260 -13.65 -8.87 -17.25
N GLU A 261 -13.87 -9.68 -18.28
CA GLU A 261 -12.94 -9.85 -19.39
C GLU A 261 -13.68 -9.68 -20.74
N TYR A 262 -13.11 -8.86 -21.61
CA TYR A 262 -13.57 -8.64 -22.97
C TYR A 262 -12.46 -8.96 -23.97
N THR A 263 -12.35 -10.24 -24.29
CA THR A 263 -11.25 -10.82 -25.11
C THR A 263 -11.09 -10.21 -26.49
N LYS A 264 -12.20 -9.76 -27.13
CA LYS A 264 -12.18 -9.17 -28.48
C LYS A 264 -11.26 -7.95 -28.57
N TRP A 265 -11.14 -7.17 -27.49
CA TRP A 265 -10.29 -5.99 -27.43
C TRP A 265 -9.06 -6.20 -26.54
N GLY A 266 -8.83 -7.39 -26.01
CA GLY A 266 -7.77 -7.63 -25.05
C GLY A 266 -7.92 -6.76 -23.80
N LEU A 267 -9.15 -6.51 -23.35
CA LEU A 267 -9.45 -5.72 -22.17
C LEU A 267 -9.95 -6.64 -21.06
N SER A 268 -9.45 -6.41 -19.86
CA SER A 268 -10.04 -6.92 -18.63
C SER A 268 -10.05 -5.84 -17.56
N GLY A 269 -10.87 -6.02 -16.56
CA GLY A 269 -10.91 -5.10 -15.44
C GLY A 269 -11.52 -5.73 -14.21
N SER A 270 -11.23 -5.16 -13.05
CA SER A 270 -11.85 -5.54 -11.79
C SER A 270 -12.21 -4.31 -10.96
N LEU A 271 -13.28 -4.43 -10.20
CA LEU A 271 -13.67 -3.49 -9.17
C LEU A 271 -13.70 -4.24 -7.85
N ARG A 272 -12.86 -3.80 -6.91
CA ARG A 272 -12.70 -4.35 -5.56
C ARG A 272 -13.06 -3.30 -4.54
N TYR A 273 -13.77 -3.68 -3.52
CA TYR A 273 -13.96 -2.90 -2.31
C TYR A 273 -13.38 -3.65 -1.13
N ALA A 274 -12.74 -2.96 -0.20
CA ALA A 274 -12.32 -3.52 1.07
C ALA A 274 -12.70 -2.58 2.23
N TYR A 275 -13.28 -3.16 3.26
CA TYR A 275 -13.47 -2.52 4.56
C TYR A 275 -12.38 -3.00 5.51
N GLU A 276 -11.61 -2.07 6.04
CA GLU A 276 -10.57 -2.36 7.02
C GLU A 276 -11.20 -2.41 8.42
N PHE A 277 -11.22 -3.58 9.02
CA PHE A 277 -11.85 -3.82 10.32
C PHE A 277 -10.86 -3.89 11.49
N SER A 278 -9.57 -4.02 11.20
CA SER A 278 -8.50 -4.03 12.19
C SER A 278 -7.31 -3.25 11.67
N ALA A 279 -6.79 -2.32 12.47
CA ALA A 279 -5.56 -1.61 12.18
C ALA A 279 -4.88 -1.18 13.48
N MET A 280 -3.55 -1.20 13.50
CA MET A 280 -2.70 -0.68 14.56
C MET A 280 -1.52 0.04 13.90
N ASP A 281 -1.24 1.24 14.32
CA ASP A 281 -0.22 2.13 13.76
C ASP A 281 -0.31 2.28 12.22
N HIS A 282 -1.53 2.14 11.69
CA HIS A 282 -1.90 2.22 10.29
C HIS A 282 -3.24 2.95 10.15
N PRO A 283 -3.45 3.79 9.11
CA PRO A 283 -4.76 4.32 8.79
C PRO A 283 -5.79 3.20 8.63
N GLN A 284 -7.04 3.46 8.96
CA GLN A 284 -8.13 2.50 8.84
C GLN A 284 -9.34 3.13 8.15
N GLY A 285 -9.86 2.46 7.13
CA GLY A 285 -10.97 3.02 6.38
C GLY A 285 -11.58 2.08 5.34
N HIS A 286 -11.89 2.66 4.19
CA HIS A 286 -12.54 2.03 3.06
C HIS A 286 -11.66 2.18 1.82
N LEU A 287 -11.28 1.08 1.21
CA LEU A 287 -10.47 1.05 -0.01
C LEU A 287 -11.31 0.56 -1.17
N ILE A 288 -11.37 1.34 -2.25
CA ILE A 288 -11.95 0.93 -3.52
C ILE A 288 -10.81 0.88 -4.55
N THR A 289 -10.67 -0.24 -5.26
CA THR A 289 -9.66 -0.39 -6.31
C THR A 289 -10.33 -0.77 -7.62
N LEU A 290 -10.13 0.07 -8.63
CA LEU A 290 -10.50 -0.21 -10.03
C LEU A 290 -9.21 -0.55 -10.78
N THR A 291 -9.15 -1.74 -11.37
CA THR A 291 -8.04 -2.14 -12.24
C THR A 291 -8.53 -2.29 -13.66
N VAL A 292 -7.79 -1.75 -14.61
CA VAL A 292 -8.04 -1.94 -16.05
C VAL A 292 -6.77 -2.48 -16.66
N THR A 293 -6.88 -3.59 -17.38
CA THR A 293 -5.74 -4.24 -18.08
C THR A 293 -5.99 -4.23 -19.58
N LYS A 294 -5.00 -3.83 -20.34
CA LYS A 294 -4.94 -3.93 -21.80
C LYS A 294 -3.81 -4.85 -22.23
N SER A 295 -4.11 -5.87 -23.02
CA SER A 295 -3.14 -6.76 -23.67
C SER A 295 -2.91 -6.36 -25.15
N PHE A 296 -1.67 -6.54 -25.64
CA PHE A 296 -1.23 -6.23 -26.99
C PHE A 296 -0.58 -7.44 -27.65
#